data_27cc96f8fd66e8dcc606469630e75745
#
_entry.id   27cc96f8fd66e8dcc606469630e75745
#
_cell.length_a   1.000
_cell.length_b   1.000
_cell.length_c   1.000
_cell.angle_alpha   90.00
_cell.angle_beta   90.00
_cell.angle_gamma   90.00
#
_symmetry.space_group_name_H-M   'P 1'
#
loop_
_entity.id
_entity.type
_entity.pdbx_description
1 polymer ?
#
loop_
_entity_poly.entity_id
_entity_poly.type
_entity_poly.pdbx_seq_one_letter_code
_entity_poly.pdbx_strand_id
1 'polypeptide(L)'
;MEEQADARIVSFDGSQWTLAHGPFSEQDFQRQGQWSLLVQRVDEWFPEVMALRGCVDFLPQWRFDDIMVSYATDGAGVGPHFDLYDVFLLQGAGERRWKIGPKCDSTTPTLSSSDLRLIDEFDPIETHVLKPGDVLYIPPGYAHWGEAVGESMTFSLGFRAPRIKDLIARLSDTLIDQIKDDLLLEDQDSMKVQPRPGELTSRHTDNARRAILNTLTALDTDDAWYAELLSDMGPRPEPCEEPIARFVELNPSQRLVWQETSEHIATFLGGELYTLRVEDESMLTSLCAGEFIDITTTDGYQIDILKQWWSLGFLEERFLNDTH
;
A
#
# COMPACT_ATOMS: atom_id res chain seq x y z
N MET A 1 -19.74 -11.01 -0.99
CA MET A 1 -18.31 -11.26 -1.21
C MET A 1 -17.94 -11.24 -2.71
N GLU A 2 -18.64 -11.96 -3.58
CA GLU A 2 -18.28 -12.08 -5.02
C GLU A 2 -18.34 -10.75 -5.81
N GLU A 3 -19.20 -9.81 -5.43
CA GLU A 3 -19.38 -8.53 -6.14
C GLU A 3 -18.41 -7.42 -5.69
N GLN A 4 -17.67 -7.62 -4.61
CA GLN A 4 -16.79 -6.59 -4.01
C GLN A 4 -15.30 -6.93 -4.07
N ALA A 5 -14.95 -8.21 -4.30
CA ALA A 5 -13.55 -8.62 -4.36
C ALA A 5 -12.88 -8.16 -5.67
N ASP A 6 -11.75 -7.46 -5.57
CA ASP A 6 -10.88 -7.21 -6.73
C ASP A 6 -10.19 -8.52 -7.12
N ALA A 7 -10.85 -9.26 -8.02
CA ALA A 7 -10.39 -10.56 -8.50
C ALA A 7 -10.07 -10.52 -9.98
N ARG A 8 -9.02 -11.23 -10.37
CA ARG A 8 -8.55 -11.33 -11.75
C ARG A 8 -8.21 -12.78 -12.09
N ILE A 9 -8.49 -13.18 -13.33
CA ILE A 9 -8.00 -14.44 -13.87
C ILE A 9 -7.05 -14.14 -15.02
N VAL A 10 -5.84 -14.69 -14.91
CA VAL A 10 -4.80 -14.67 -15.94
C VAL A 10 -4.72 -16.05 -16.56
N SER A 11 -4.75 -16.15 -17.89
CA SER A 11 -4.62 -17.41 -18.60
C SER A 11 -3.57 -17.32 -19.69
N PHE A 12 -2.91 -18.44 -19.99
CA PHE A 12 -1.93 -18.57 -21.07
C PHE A 12 -2.26 -19.78 -21.92
N ASP A 13 -2.41 -19.58 -23.24
CA ASP A 13 -2.76 -20.67 -24.19
C ASP A 13 -1.55 -21.27 -24.90
N GLY A 14 -0.33 -20.92 -24.49
CA GLY A 14 0.93 -21.30 -25.12
C GLY A 14 1.48 -20.25 -26.10
N SER A 15 0.68 -19.24 -26.43
CA SER A 15 1.08 -18.14 -27.33
C SER A 15 0.68 -16.77 -26.82
N GLN A 16 -0.46 -16.65 -26.17
CA GLN A 16 -1.03 -15.37 -25.74
C GLN A 16 -1.48 -15.39 -24.29
N TRP A 17 -1.17 -14.30 -23.59
CA TRP A 17 -1.68 -14.02 -22.25
C TRP A 17 -3.02 -13.30 -22.34
N THR A 18 -3.96 -13.70 -21.52
CA THR A 18 -5.27 -13.03 -21.37
C THR A 18 -5.54 -12.68 -19.92
N LEU A 19 -6.23 -11.55 -19.70
CA LEU A 19 -6.65 -11.05 -18.41
C LEU A 19 -8.15 -10.86 -18.41
N ALA A 20 -8.82 -11.42 -17.41
CA ALA A 20 -10.23 -11.18 -17.12
C ALA A 20 -10.39 -10.62 -15.73
N HIS A 21 -11.32 -9.67 -15.56
CA HIS A 21 -11.67 -9.06 -14.28
C HIS A 21 -12.99 -9.64 -13.77
N GLY A 22 -13.10 -9.82 -12.46
CA GLY A 22 -14.34 -10.22 -11.80
C GLY A 22 -15.48 -9.20 -11.97
N PRO A 23 -16.70 -9.51 -11.50
CA PRO A 23 -17.03 -10.72 -10.72
C PRO A 23 -17.05 -12.01 -11.57
N PHE A 24 -16.67 -13.13 -10.97
CA PHE A 24 -16.64 -14.44 -11.63
C PHE A 24 -17.78 -15.33 -11.15
N SER A 25 -18.25 -16.20 -12.04
CA SER A 25 -19.22 -17.26 -11.75
C SER A 25 -18.51 -18.61 -11.54
N GLU A 26 -19.22 -19.61 -11.02
CA GLU A 26 -18.68 -20.96 -10.89
C GLU A 26 -18.19 -21.55 -12.21
N GLN A 27 -18.79 -21.16 -13.34
CA GLN A 27 -18.39 -21.62 -14.69
C GLN A 27 -16.99 -21.12 -15.07
N ASP A 28 -16.59 -19.95 -14.56
CA ASP A 28 -15.27 -19.37 -14.84
C ASP A 28 -14.14 -20.20 -14.23
N PHE A 29 -14.41 -20.97 -13.17
CA PHE A 29 -13.45 -21.85 -12.53
C PHE A 29 -13.41 -23.27 -13.14
N GLN A 30 -14.31 -23.60 -14.07
CA GLN A 30 -14.34 -24.89 -14.79
C GLN A 30 -13.50 -24.86 -16.08
N ARG A 31 -12.77 -23.75 -16.34
CA ARG A 31 -11.91 -23.60 -17.51
C ARG A 31 -10.76 -24.60 -17.51
N GLN A 32 -10.39 -25.05 -18.69
CA GLN A 32 -9.26 -25.96 -18.87
C GLN A 32 -7.99 -25.21 -19.19
N GLY A 33 -6.83 -25.83 -18.98
CA GLY A 33 -5.52 -25.28 -19.33
C GLY A 33 -4.87 -24.49 -18.20
N GLN A 34 -3.92 -23.65 -18.54
CA GLN A 34 -3.11 -22.88 -17.58
C GLN A 34 -3.80 -21.56 -17.24
N TRP A 35 -4.25 -21.43 -16.01
CA TRP A 35 -4.83 -20.19 -15.51
C TRP A 35 -4.54 -19.98 -14.02
N SER A 36 -4.51 -18.73 -13.63
CA SER A 36 -4.32 -18.31 -12.25
C SER A 36 -5.42 -17.34 -11.85
N LEU A 37 -6.01 -17.54 -10.67
CA LEU A 37 -6.88 -16.58 -10.00
C LEU A 37 -6.04 -15.77 -9.03
N LEU A 38 -6.22 -14.45 -9.06
CA LEU A 38 -5.63 -13.52 -8.11
C LEU A 38 -6.76 -12.77 -7.41
N VAL A 39 -6.74 -12.73 -6.10
CA VAL A 39 -7.70 -11.99 -5.28
C VAL A 39 -6.92 -11.05 -4.38
N GLN A 40 -7.15 -9.74 -4.54
CA GLN A 40 -6.52 -8.70 -3.72
C GLN A 40 -7.21 -8.58 -2.36
N ARG A 41 -6.49 -8.08 -1.36
CA ARG A 41 -7.03 -7.69 -0.05
C ARG A 41 -7.80 -8.80 0.66
N VAL A 42 -7.34 -10.05 0.54
CA VAL A 42 -8.00 -11.19 1.19
C VAL A 42 -7.92 -11.10 2.71
N ASP A 43 -6.91 -10.40 3.22
CA ASP A 43 -6.74 -10.07 4.63
C ASP A 43 -7.87 -9.20 5.21
N GLU A 44 -8.55 -8.39 4.39
CA GLU A 44 -9.71 -7.60 4.81
C GLU A 44 -10.97 -8.48 5.07
N TRP A 45 -11.00 -9.71 4.53
CA TRP A 45 -12.17 -10.60 4.59
C TRP A 45 -11.97 -11.78 5.54
N PHE A 46 -10.72 -12.21 5.75
CA PHE A 46 -10.39 -13.41 6.51
C PHE A 46 -9.36 -13.12 7.59
N PRO A 47 -9.76 -13.11 8.88
CA PRO A 47 -8.86 -12.88 10.01
C PRO A 47 -7.67 -13.84 10.04
N GLU A 48 -7.84 -15.08 9.56
CA GLU A 48 -6.77 -16.08 9.46
C GLU A 48 -5.71 -15.66 8.43
N VAL A 49 -6.11 -14.97 7.36
CA VAL A 49 -5.17 -14.40 6.37
C VAL A 49 -4.51 -13.16 6.95
N MET A 50 -5.26 -12.28 7.61
CA MET A 50 -4.69 -11.11 8.31
C MET A 50 -3.61 -11.51 9.31
N ALA A 51 -3.80 -12.61 10.05
CA ALA A 51 -2.82 -13.11 11.03
C ALA A 51 -1.45 -13.46 10.39
N LEU A 52 -1.37 -13.70 9.07
CA LEU A 52 -0.10 -13.95 8.38
C LEU A 52 0.84 -12.73 8.39
N ARG A 53 0.33 -11.51 8.66
CA ARG A 53 1.17 -10.32 8.87
C ARG A 53 2.20 -10.54 9.98
N GLY A 54 1.88 -11.34 11.00
CA GLY A 54 2.80 -11.69 12.07
C GLY A 54 4.09 -12.38 11.59
N CYS A 55 4.12 -12.95 10.39
CA CYS A 55 5.34 -13.52 9.80
C CYS A 55 6.37 -12.46 9.41
N VAL A 56 5.96 -11.18 9.27
CA VAL A 56 6.77 -10.05 8.77
C VAL A 56 6.62 -8.80 9.66
N ASP A 57 6.37 -8.99 10.95
CA ASP A 57 6.16 -7.93 11.97
C ASP A 57 7.39 -7.06 12.23
N PHE A 58 8.57 -7.48 11.76
CA PHE A 58 9.81 -6.69 11.79
C PHE A 58 9.79 -5.49 10.83
N LEU A 59 8.82 -5.40 9.91
CA LEU A 59 8.65 -4.26 9.02
C LEU A 59 7.68 -3.23 9.61
N PRO A 60 7.88 -1.93 9.31
CA PRO A 60 6.94 -0.90 9.72
C PRO A 60 5.52 -1.19 9.19
N GLN A 61 4.55 -1.30 10.09
CA GLN A 61 3.17 -1.66 9.75
C GLN A 61 2.50 -0.63 8.81
N TRP A 62 2.88 0.63 8.89
CA TRP A 62 2.39 1.65 7.96
C TRP A 62 2.81 1.45 6.49
N ARG A 63 3.76 0.52 6.21
CA ARG A 63 4.13 0.12 4.85
C ARG A 63 3.32 -1.06 4.32
N PHE A 64 2.63 -1.78 5.19
CA PHE A 64 1.80 -2.90 4.78
C PHE A 64 0.67 -2.41 3.87
N ASP A 65 0.45 -3.10 2.74
CA ASP A 65 -0.58 -2.77 1.76
C ASP A 65 -1.75 -3.75 1.84
N ASP A 66 -1.51 -4.99 1.45
CA ASP A 66 -2.51 -6.06 1.50
C ASP A 66 -1.86 -7.45 1.47
N ILE A 67 -2.70 -8.47 1.62
CA ILE A 67 -2.35 -9.85 1.29
C ILE A 67 -3.19 -10.28 0.08
N MET A 68 -2.53 -10.35 -1.08
CA MET A 68 -3.12 -10.96 -2.26
C MET A 68 -2.98 -12.47 -2.18
N VAL A 69 -4.05 -13.21 -2.49
CA VAL A 69 -4.02 -14.67 -2.62
C VAL A 69 -4.07 -15.05 -4.09
N SER A 70 -3.17 -15.92 -4.53
CA SER A 70 -3.18 -16.47 -5.87
C SER A 70 -3.33 -17.99 -5.84
N TYR A 71 -4.31 -18.51 -6.60
CA TYR A 71 -4.42 -19.91 -6.96
C TYR A 71 -3.97 -20.11 -8.41
N ALA A 72 -3.30 -21.22 -8.72
CA ALA A 72 -2.86 -21.51 -10.06
C ALA A 72 -2.96 -23.01 -10.36
N THR A 73 -3.40 -23.35 -11.58
CA THR A 73 -3.37 -24.71 -12.12
C THR A 73 -1.94 -25.08 -12.54
N ASP A 74 -1.69 -26.38 -12.80
CA ASP A 74 -0.36 -26.87 -13.17
C ASP A 74 0.26 -26.11 -14.34
N GLY A 75 1.51 -25.64 -14.16
CA GLY A 75 2.24 -24.84 -15.13
C GLY A 75 1.77 -23.38 -15.27
N ALA A 76 0.66 -23.00 -14.59
CA ALA A 76 0.13 -21.65 -14.67
C ALA A 76 0.90 -20.66 -13.79
N GLY A 77 0.73 -19.39 -14.12
CA GLY A 77 1.28 -18.23 -13.42
C GLY A 77 0.70 -16.95 -14.02
N VAL A 78 1.30 -15.80 -13.68
CA VAL A 78 0.91 -14.49 -14.25
C VAL A 78 1.88 -13.97 -15.30
N GLY A 79 2.92 -14.76 -15.63
CA GLY A 79 4.00 -14.36 -16.53
C GLY A 79 5.11 -13.56 -15.84
N PRO A 80 6.20 -13.29 -16.57
CA PRO A 80 7.33 -12.53 -16.05
C PRO A 80 6.97 -11.05 -15.89
N HIS A 81 7.13 -10.52 -14.68
CA HIS A 81 6.82 -9.12 -14.34
C HIS A 81 7.75 -8.61 -13.23
N PHE A 82 7.61 -7.37 -12.85
CA PHE A 82 8.24 -6.80 -11.66
C PHE A 82 7.30 -5.82 -10.97
N ASP A 83 7.44 -5.75 -9.64
CA ASP A 83 6.71 -4.83 -8.80
C ASP A 83 7.62 -3.73 -8.25
N LEU A 84 7.05 -2.54 -8.00
CA LEU A 84 7.78 -1.41 -7.42
C LEU A 84 7.59 -1.32 -5.89
N TYR A 85 7.36 -2.47 -5.24
CA TYR A 85 7.18 -2.60 -3.81
C TYR A 85 7.83 -3.90 -3.31
N ASP A 86 8.04 -3.98 -2.00
CA ASP A 86 8.54 -5.21 -1.36
C ASP A 86 7.43 -6.24 -1.28
N VAL A 87 7.70 -7.49 -1.62
CA VAL A 87 6.73 -8.58 -1.49
C VAL A 87 7.34 -9.81 -0.83
N PHE A 88 6.61 -10.39 0.10
CA PHE A 88 6.91 -11.69 0.71
C PHE A 88 5.91 -12.71 0.18
N LEU A 89 6.43 -13.70 -0.52
CA LEU A 89 5.65 -14.76 -1.14
C LEU A 89 5.64 -15.97 -0.23
N LEU A 90 4.57 -16.14 0.55
CA LEU A 90 4.37 -17.28 1.43
C LEU A 90 3.65 -18.38 0.65
N GLN A 91 4.27 -19.55 0.48
CA GLN A 91 3.64 -20.69 -0.16
C GLN A 91 2.63 -21.34 0.79
N GLY A 92 1.36 -21.30 0.44
CA GLY A 92 0.27 -21.82 1.28
C GLY A 92 -0.05 -23.30 0.98
N ALA A 93 -0.21 -23.65 -0.31
CA ALA A 93 -0.52 -25.01 -0.72
C ALA A 93 0.13 -25.37 -2.05
N GLY A 94 0.43 -26.65 -2.27
CA GLY A 94 1.15 -27.13 -3.46
C GLY A 94 2.56 -26.56 -3.55
N GLU A 95 3.17 -26.66 -4.71
CA GLU A 95 4.52 -26.14 -4.94
C GLU A 95 4.50 -25.07 -6.04
N ARG A 96 5.38 -24.07 -5.95
CA ARG A 96 5.54 -23.03 -6.97
C ARG A 96 7.01 -22.82 -7.29
N ARG A 97 7.33 -22.85 -8.58
CA ARG A 97 8.68 -22.55 -9.09
C ARG A 97 8.75 -21.06 -9.36
N TRP A 98 9.61 -20.38 -8.60
CA TRP A 98 9.91 -18.97 -8.78
C TRP A 98 11.22 -18.80 -9.53
N LYS A 99 11.16 -18.09 -10.64
CA LYS A 99 12.29 -17.65 -11.44
C LYS A 99 12.53 -16.19 -11.15
N ILE A 100 13.73 -15.82 -10.72
CA ILE A 100 14.12 -14.45 -10.39
C ILE A 100 15.05 -13.94 -11.47
N GLY A 101 14.76 -12.78 -12.02
CA GLY A 101 15.56 -12.11 -13.06
C GLY A 101 16.26 -10.86 -12.56
N PRO A 102 16.81 -10.06 -13.47
CA PRO A 102 17.51 -8.82 -13.13
C PRO A 102 16.58 -7.75 -12.56
N LYS A 103 17.17 -6.71 -12.00
CA LYS A 103 16.46 -5.51 -11.58
C LYS A 103 15.99 -4.72 -12.81
N CYS A 104 14.72 -4.36 -12.81
CA CYS A 104 13.98 -3.64 -13.85
C CYS A 104 13.56 -2.26 -13.37
N ASP A 105 13.17 -1.41 -14.31
CA ASP A 105 12.65 -0.08 -14.06
C ASP A 105 11.63 0.34 -15.13
N SER A 106 11.22 1.61 -15.14
CA SER A 106 10.26 2.16 -16.09
C SER A 106 10.70 2.13 -17.56
N THR A 107 11.97 1.81 -17.85
CA THR A 107 12.53 1.70 -19.21
C THR A 107 12.59 0.26 -19.71
N THR A 108 12.33 -0.71 -18.83
CA THR A 108 12.33 -2.14 -19.18
C THR A 108 11.25 -2.43 -20.22
N PRO A 109 11.58 -3.05 -21.36
CA PRO A 109 10.61 -3.40 -22.38
C PRO A 109 9.53 -4.35 -21.87
N THR A 110 8.28 -4.04 -22.18
CA THR A 110 7.12 -4.86 -21.83
C THR A 110 6.31 -5.23 -23.05
N LEU A 111 5.60 -6.34 -23.00
CA LEU A 111 4.72 -6.80 -24.07
C LEU A 111 3.60 -5.77 -24.32
N SER A 112 3.54 -5.23 -25.54
CA SER A 112 2.54 -4.23 -25.93
C SER A 112 1.16 -4.83 -26.23
N SER A 113 1.06 -6.15 -26.33
CA SER A 113 -0.15 -6.87 -26.75
C SER A 113 -0.98 -7.40 -25.57
N SER A 114 -0.59 -7.12 -24.34
CA SER A 114 -1.23 -7.62 -23.13
C SER A 114 -1.61 -6.46 -22.20
N ASP A 115 -2.79 -6.51 -21.60
CA ASP A 115 -3.18 -5.63 -20.49
C ASP A 115 -2.33 -5.88 -19.23
N LEU A 116 -1.61 -6.99 -19.21
CA LEU A 116 -0.60 -7.33 -18.22
C LEU A 116 0.74 -6.67 -18.60
N ARG A 117 1.37 -6.01 -17.66
CA ARG A 117 2.72 -5.42 -17.83
C ARG A 117 3.80 -6.50 -17.75
N LEU A 118 3.78 -7.44 -18.68
CA LEU A 118 4.75 -8.53 -18.73
C LEU A 118 6.05 -8.07 -19.38
N ILE A 119 7.17 -8.57 -18.86
CA ILE A 119 8.50 -8.34 -19.44
C ILE A 119 8.59 -9.09 -20.77
N ASP A 120 9.06 -8.42 -21.82
CA ASP A 120 9.14 -9.00 -23.16
C ASP A 120 10.20 -10.12 -23.26
N GLU A 121 11.39 -9.87 -22.73
CA GLU A 121 12.48 -10.87 -22.64
C GLU A 121 12.83 -11.10 -21.19
N PHE A 122 12.68 -12.34 -20.73
CA PHE A 122 12.96 -12.73 -19.33
C PHE A 122 13.99 -13.87 -19.27
N ASP A 123 15.17 -13.54 -18.77
CA ASP A 123 16.25 -14.49 -18.52
C ASP A 123 16.48 -14.62 -17.00
N PRO A 124 16.08 -15.75 -16.39
CA PRO A 124 16.20 -15.92 -14.94
C PRO A 124 17.65 -16.10 -14.49
N ILE A 125 18.02 -15.38 -13.44
CA ILE A 125 19.32 -15.50 -12.77
C ILE A 125 19.30 -16.64 -11.75
N GLU A 126 18.17 -16.78 -11.06
CA GLU A 126 17.95 -17.78 -10.01
C GLU A 126 16.58 -18.46 -10.18
N THR A 127 16.50 -19.70 -9.68
CA THR A 127 15.26 -20.46 -9.67
C THR A 127 15.12 -21.23 -8.36
N HIS A 128 13.96 -21.06 -7.69
CA HIS A 128 13.62 -21.72 -6.44
C HIS A 128 12.28 -22.42 -6.55
N VAL A 129 12.13 -23.57 -5.91
CA VAL A 129 10.82 -24.24 -5.76
C VAL A 129 10.40 -24.11 -4.32
N LEU A 130 9.33 -23.36 -4.07
CA LEU A 130 8.77 -23.17 -2.73
C LEU A 130 7.73 -24.25 -2.44
N LYS A 131 7.76 -24.74 -1.19
CA LYS A 131 6.83 -25.68 -0.60
C LYS A 131 5.99 -25.01 0.48
N PRO A 132 4.85 -25.56 0.90
CA PRO A 132 4.03 -24.98 1.94
C PRO A 132 4.83 -24.62 3.19
N GLY A 133 4.73 -23.36 3.61
CA GLY A 133 5.49 -22.75 4.72
C GLY A 133 6.79 -22.05 4.32
N ASP A 134 7.27 -22.22 3.10
CA ASP A 134 8.42 -21.46 2.61
C ASP A 134 8.02 -20.01 2.29
N VAL A 135 8.95 -19.08 2.54
CA VAL A 135 8.78 -17.64 2.24
C VAL A 135 9.92 -17.19 1.34
N LEU A 136 9.57 -16.51 0.25
CA LEU A 136 10.52 -15.84 -0.65
C LEU A 136 10.30 -14.33 -0.60
N TYR A 137 11.31 -13.58 -0.24
CA TYR A 137 11.33 -12.13 -0.33
C TYR A 137 11.83 -11.66 -1.69
N ILE A 138 11.07 -10.77 -2.33
CA ILE A 138 11.45 -10.12 -3.58
C ILE A 138 11.50 -8.60 -3.35
N PRO A 139 12.68 -7.97 -3.49
CA PRO A 139 12.81 -6.52 -3.38
C PRO A 139 12.17 -5.78 -4.56
N PRO A 140 11.84 -4.47 -4.40
CA PRO A 140 11.30 -3.65 -5.47
C PRO A 140 12.13 -3.66 -6.74
N GLY A 141 11.46 -3.85 -7.87
CA GLY A 141 12.04 -3.80 -9.20
C GLY A 141 12.67 -5.11 -9.68
N TYR A 142 12.76 -6.15 -8.86
CA TYR A 142 13.31 -7.42 -9.36
C TYR A 142 12.28 -8.18 -10.19
N ALA A 143 12.70 -8.54 -11.42
CA ALA A 143 11.90 -9.37 -12.31
C ALA A 143 11.66 -10.75 -11.70
N HIS A 144 10.43 -11.24 -11.78
CA HIS A 144 10.09 -12.56 -11.26
C HIS A 144 8.94 -13.21 -12.03
N TRP A 145 8.90 -14.54 -11.98
CA TRP A 145 7.88 -15.35 -12.60
C TRP A 145 7.63 -16.60 -11.78
N GLY A 146 6.42 -16.75 -11.25
CA GLY A 146 5.96 -17.93 -10.52
C GLY A 146 5.18 -18.86 -11.42
N GLU A 147 5.60 -20.12 -11.49
CA GLU A 147 4.91 -21.20 -12.20
C GLU A 147 4.48 -22.27 -11.21
N ALA A 148 3.21 -22.65 -11.22
CA ALA A 148 2.70 -23.72 -10.37
C ALA A 148 3.28 -25.08 -10.75
N VAL A 149 3.61 -25.92 -9.78
CA VAL A 149 3.99 -27.31 -9.94
C VAL A 149 2.86 -28.16 -9.37
N GLY A 150 1.97 -28.65 -10.22
CA GLY A 150 0.63 -29.06 -9.81
C GLY A 150 -0.24 -27.84 -9.48
N GLU A 151 -1.34 -28.05 -8.79
CA GLU A 151 -2.15 -26.94 -8.25
C GLU A 151 -1.43 -26.29 -7.06
N SER A 152 -1.44 -24.96 -7.02
CA SER A 152 -0.74 -24.25 -5.95
C SER A 152 -1.46 -22.97 -5.51
N MET A 153 -1.25 -22.59 -4.23
CA MET A 153 -1.77 -21.37 -3.66
C MET A 153 -0.63 -20.61 -2.93
N THR A 154 -0.51 -19.33 -3.21
CA THR A 154 0.50 -18.44 -2.61
C THR A 154 -0.16 -17.20 -2.03
N PHE A 155 0.27 -16.79 -0.84
CA PHE A 155 -0.07 -15.51 -0.22
C PHE A 155 1.06 -14.52 -0.52
N SER A 156 0.72 -13.38 -1.10
CA SER A 156 1.66 -12.30 -1.42
C SER A 156 1.42 -11.15 -0.46
N LEU A 157 2.31 -10.98 0.51
CA LEU A 157 2.25 -9.90 1.50
C LEU A 157 2.99 -8.69 0.92
N GLY A 158 2.24 -7.65 0.53
CA GLY A 158 2.75 -6.45 -0.11
C GLY A 158 3.10 -5.34 0.88
N PHE A 159 4.26 -4.70 0.67
CA PHE A 159 4.71 -3.56 1.47
C PHE A 159 5.09 -2.40 0.56
N ARG A 160 4.25 -1.38 0.50
CA ARG A 160 4.49 -0.22 -0.36
C ARG A 160 5.26 0.87 0.37
N ALA A 161 6.06 1.61 -0.38
CA ALA A 161 6.60 2.89 0.01
C ALA A 161 5.93 3.99 -0.84
N PRO A 162 5.65 5.17 -0.27
CA PRO A 162 5.13 6.30 -1.03
C PRO A 162 6.06 6.65 -2.18
N ARG A 163 5.50 7.00 -3.34
CA ARG A 163 6.31 7.47 -4.46
C ARG A 163 6.81 8.88 -4.17
N ILE A 164 8.04 9.17 -4.53
CA ILE A 164 8.62 10.52 -4.34
C ILE A 164 7.75 11.62 -4.97
N LYS A 165 7.09 11.35 -6.10
CA LYS A 165 6.18 12.31 -6.72
C LYS A 165 4.96 12.62 -5.85
N ASP A 166 4.42 11.62 -5.14
CA ASP A 166 3.26 11.76 -4.26
C ASP A 166 3.65 12.53 -2.99
N LEU A 167 4.87 12.27 -2.46
CA LEU A 167 5.47 13.04 -1.36
C LEU A 167 5.65 14.51 -1.74
N ILE A 168 6.21 14.79 -2.93
CA ILE A 168 6.41 16.16 -3.42
C ILE A 168 5.06 16.86 -3.60
N ALA A 169 4.07 16.19 -4.18
CA ALA A 169 2.74 16.77 -4.37
C ALA A 169 2.11 17.14 -3.02
N ARG A 170 2.06 16.20 -2.07
CA ARG A 170 1.47 16.44 -0.74
C ARG A 170 2.20 17.55 0.02
N LEU A 171 3.53 17.49 0.05
CA LEU A 171 4.34 18.52 0.69
C LEU A 171 4.10 19.88 0.05
N SER A 172 4.04 19.96 -1.28
CA SER A 172 3.80 21.22 -2.01
C SER A 172 2.44 21.80 -1.68
N ASP A 173 1.39 20.98 -1.63
CA ASP A 173 0.04 21.43 -1.27
C ASP A 173 0.02 22.02 0.15
N THR A 174 0.66 21.36 1.12
CA THR A 174 0.78 21.84 2.50
C THR A 174 1.56 23.16 2.59
N LEU A 175 2.61 23.31 1.78
CA LEU A 175 3.49 24.48 1.83
C LEU A 175 2.93 25.69 1.08
N ILE A 176 2.21 25.49 -0.02
CA ILE A 176 1.65 26.57 -0.85
C ILE A 176 0.75 27.48 0.00
N ASP A 177 -0.07 26.92 0.89
CA ASP A 177 -0.96 27.67 1.76
C ASP A 177 -0.25 28.51 2.81
N GLN A 178 1.02 28.20 3.11
CA GLN A 178 1.85 28.95 4.05
C GLN A 178 2.66 30.06 3.38
N ILE A 179 2.78 30.05 2.04
CA ILE A 179 3.52 31.06 1.29
C ILE A 179 2.66 32.30 1.15
N LYS A 180 3.21 33.46 1.53
CA LYS A 180 2.50 34.73 1.40
C LYS A 180 2.39 35.15 -0.06
N ASP A 181 1.25 35.67 -0.46
CA ASP A 181 0.97 36.14 -1.83
C ASP A 181 1.90 37.25 -2.31
N ASP A 182 2.50 38.01 -1.39
CA ASP A 182 3.42 39.09 -1.69
C ASP A 182 4.88 38.65 -1.77
N LEU A 183 5.17 37.35 -1.61
CA LEU A 183 6.52 36.81 -1.78
C LEU A 183 6.85 36.68 -3.27
N LEU A 184 7.65 37.58 -3.78
CA LEU A 184 8.06 37.64 -5.18
C LEU A 184 9.48 37.12 -5.37
N LEU A 185 9.76 36.60 -6.56
CA LEU A 185 11.12 36.24 -6.92
C LEU A 185 11.99 37.51 -7.01
N GLU A 186 12.97 37.64 -6.09
CA GLU A 186 13.95 38.70 -6.14
C GLU A 186 14.99 38.38 -7.22
N ASP A 187 15.01 39.19 -8.27
CA ASP A 187 16.02 39.14 -9.30
C ASP A 187 16.87 40.42 -9.29
N GLN A 188 17.89 40.44 -8.46
CA GLN A 188 18.80 41.59 -8.33
C GLN A 188 19.57 41.87 -9.64
N ASP A 189 19.64 40.93 -10.54
CA ASP A 189 20.33 41.07 -11.84
C ASP A 189 19.42 41.55 -12.96
N SER A 190 18.11 41.63 -12.74
CA SER A 190 17.15 42.21 -13.70
C SER A 190 17.38 43.71 -13.95
N MET A 191 18.11 44.39 -13.07
CA MET A 191 18.50 45.79 -13.21
C MET A 191 19.71 46.00 -14.13
N LYS A 192 20.34 44.93 -14.62
CA LYS A 192 21.46 45.01 -15.57
C LYS A 192 20.93 45.02 -17.00
N VAL A 193 21.59 45.85 -17.84
CA VAL A 193 21.28 45.90 -19.29
C VAL A 193 21.48 44.53 -19.89
N GLN A 194 20.42 43.99 -20.49
CA GLN A 194 20.49 42.75 -21.22
C GLN A 194 20.95 43.00 -22.67
N PRO A 195 22.08 42.41 -23.07
CA PRO A 195 22.60 42.61 -24.46
C PRO A 195 21.72 41.93 -25.53
N ARG A 196 20.90 40.94 -25.13
CA ARG A 196 19.96 40.23 -26.00
C ARG A 196 18.55 40.27 -25.40
N PRO A 197 17.67 41.16 -25.87
CA PRO A 197 16.29 41.24 -25.42
C PRO A 197 15.55 39.91 -25.57
N GLY A 198 14.85 39.50 -24.51
CA GLY A 198 14.08 38.22 -24.49
C GLY A 198 14.90 36.96 -24.20
N GLU A 199 16.20 37.06 -24.01
CA GLU A 199 17.05 35.92 -23.66
C GLU A 199 16.80 35.50 -22.21
N LEU A 200 16.39 34.25 -21.99
CA LEU A 200 16.39 33.59 -20.70
C LEU A 200 17.68 32.79 -20.53
N THR A 201 18.59 33.26 -19.69
CA THR A 201 19.86 32.56 -19.43
C THR A 201 19.71 31.51 -18.33
N SER A 202 20.64 30.54 -18.28
CA SER A 202 20.71 29.55 -17.17
C SER A 202 20.71 30.18 -15.78
N ARG A 203 21.29 31.38 -15.64
CA ARG A 203 21.33 32.15 -14.40
C ARG A 203 19.93 32.50 -13.89
N HIS A 204 19.00 32.93 -14.75
CA HIS A 204 17.62 33.22 -14.35
C HIS A 204 16.91 31.94 -13.85
N THR A 205 17.11 30.83 -14.56
CA THR A 205 16.55 29.52 -14.17
C THR A 205 17.13 29.04 -12.83
N ASP A 206 18.45 29.21 -12.64
CA ASP A 206 19.11 28.81 -11.40
C ASP A 206 18.68 29.68 -10.20
N ASN A 207 18.42 30.97 -10.45
CA ASN A 207 17.89 31.87 -9.43
C ASN A 207 16.49 31.44 -8.99
N ALA A 208 15.60 31.18 -9.94
CA ALA A 208 14.25 30.71 -9.63
C ALA A 208 14.28 29.37 -8.87
N ARG A 209 15.09 28.40 -9.32
CA ARG A 209 15.26 27.11 -8.63
C ARG A 209 15.77 27.30 -7.21
N ARG A 210 16.75 28.18 -7.01
CA ARG A 210 17.31 28.47 -5.68
C ARG A 210 16.28 29.11 -4.76
N ALA A 211 15.47 30.05 -5.28
CA ALA A 211 14.39 30.67 -4.52
C ALA A 211 13.40 29.64 -4.02
N ILE A 212 12.94 28.72 -4.89
CA ILE A 212 12.05 27.62 -4.52
C ILE A 212 12.68 26.77 -3.41
N LEU A 213 13.91 26.27 -3.60
CA LEU A 213 14.57 25.42 -2.63
C LEU A 213 14.76 26.12 -1.26
N ASN A 214 15.15 27.42 -1.28
CA ASN A 214 15.29 28.18 -0.05
C ASN A 214 13.95 28.38 0.67
N THR A 215 12.87 28.64 -0.09
CA THR A 215 11.53 28.78 0.49
C THR A 215 11.09 27.47 1.14
N LEU A 216 11.23 26.34 0.42
CA LEU A 216 10.88 25.03 0.95
C LEU A 216 11.66 24.67 2.22
N THR A 217 12.95 25.04 2.30
CA THR A 217 13.77 24.76 3.49
C THR A 217 13.55 25.72 4.65
N ALA A 218 12.97 26.89 4.39
CA ALA A 218 12.68 27.90 5.42
C ALA A 218 11.29 27.77 6.04
N LEU A 219 10.38 27.04 5.38
CA LEU A 219 9.07 26.76 5.92
C LEU A 219 9.19 25.67 6.97
N ASP A 220 8.72 26.00 8.17
CA ASP A 220 8.63 25.06 9.28
C ASP A 220 7.41 24.17 9.03
N THR A 221 7.66 22.95 8.56
CA THR A 221 6.63 21.94 8.46
C THR A 221 6.70 21.06 9.69
N ASP A 222 5.61 21.01 10.45
CA ASP A 222 5.39 19.82 11.25
C ASP A 222 5.35 18.62 10.29
N ASP A 223 5.82 17.47 10.69
CA ASP A 223 5.84 16.27 9.84
C ASP A 223 4.45 15.66 9.66
N ALA A 224 3.38 16.32 10.08
CA ALA A 224 1.98 15.88 10.00
C ALA A 224 1.56 15.53 8.57
N TRP A 225 1.95 16.32 7.57
CA TRP A 225 1.65 16.06 6.16
C TRP A 225 2.04 14.67 5.70
N TYR A 226 3.12 14.12 6.24
CA TYR A 226 3.59 12.78 5.89
C TYR A 226 2.72 11.69 6.54
N ALA A 227 2.40 11.84 7.80
CA ALA A 227 1.51 10.93 8.51
C ALA A 227 0.06 10.99 7.98
N GLU A 228 -0.43 12.16 7.60
CA GLU A 228 -1.70 12.32 6.88
C GLU A 228 -1.70 11.54 5.55
N LEU A 229 -0.64 11.69 4.74
CA LEU A 229 -0.50 10.95 3.49
C LEU A 229 -0.48 9.42 3.73
N LEU A 230 0.22 8.96 4.77
CA LEU A 230 0.33 7.54 5.07
C LEU A 230 -0.97 6.92 5.58
N SER A 231 -1.79 7.68 6.30
CA SER A 231 -3.07 7.24 6.87
C SER A 231 -4.26 7.40 5.91
N ASP A 232 -4.09 8.12 4.80
CA ASP A 232 -5.12 8.29 3.76
C ASP A 232 -5.09 7.08 2.80
N MET A 233 -5.96 6.11 3.05
CA MET A 233 -6.07 4.88 2.25
C MET A 233 -7.04 5.02 1.06
N GLY A 234 -7.56 6.22 0.79
CA GLY A 234 -8.49 6.49 -0.30
C GLY A 234 -9.93 6.67 0.17
N PRO A 235 -10.93 6.05 -0.45
CA PRO A 235 -12.31 6.27 -0.08
C PRO A 235 -12.56 5.95 1.40
N ARG A 236 -13.20 6.90 2.11
CA ARG A 236 -13.58 6.67 3.51
C ARG A 236 -14.58 5.52 3.60
N PRO A 237 -14.51 4.70 4.65
CA PRO A 237 -15.53 3.70 4.90
C PRO A 237 -16.89 4.35 5.12
N GLU A 238 -17.95 3.56 4.96
CA GLU A 238 -19.30 4.04 5.24
C GLU A 238 -19.45 4.33 6.74
N PRO A 239 -20.05 5.47 7.12
CA PRO A 239 -20.32 5.78 8.51
C PRO A 239 -21.21 4.72 9.17
N CYS A 240 -20.91 4.37 10.42
CA CYS A 240 -21.68 3.43 11.21
C CYS A 240 -22.62 4.18 12.17
N GLU A 241 -23.93 4.00 12.01
CA GLU A 241 -24.96 4.59 12.89
C GLU A 241 -25.31 3.69 14.08
N GLU A 242 -24.88 2.44 14.07
CA GLU A 242 -25.13 1.50 15.15
C GLU A 242 -24.33 1.85 16.42
N PRO A 243 -24.85 1.51 17.60
CA PRO A 243 -24.08 1.67 18.83
C PRO A 243 -22.76 0.91 18.76
N ILE A 244 -21.70 1.50 19.32
CA ILE A 244 -20.39 0.86 19.34
C ILE A 244 -20.45 -0.54 19.97
N ALA A 245 -19.85 -1.51 19.29
CA ALA A 245 -19.75 -2.89 19.76
C ALA A 245 -18.84 -2.99 21.00
N ARG A 246 -18.98 -4.06 21.77
CA ARG A 246 -18.13 -4.31 22.95
C ARG A 246 -16.67 -4.56 22.56
N PHE A 247 -16.44 -5.37 21.54
CA PHE A 247 -15.11 -5.68 21.02
C PHE A 247 -14.94 -5.01 19.68
N VAL A 248 -13.99 -4.09 19.60
CA VAL A 248 -13.72 -3.33 18.37
C VAL A 248 -12.29 -3.53 17.92
N GLU A 249 -12.08 -3.57 16.62
CA GLU A 249 -10.77 -3.60 16.00
C GLU A 249 -10.68 -2.52 14.90
N LEU A 250 -9.47 -2.20 14.47
CA LEU A 250 -9.27 -1.31 13.35
C LEU A 250 -9.82 -1.98 12.08
N ASN A 251 -10.67 -1.24 11.34
CA ASN A 251 -11.15 -1.70 10.05
C ASN A 251 -9.95 -2.03 9.15
N PRO A 252 -9.82 -3.27 8.63
CA PRO A 252 -8.64 -3.71 7.87
C PRO A 252 -8.33 -2.87 6.63
N SER A 253 -9.34 -2.18 6.06
CA SER A 253 -9.15 -1.24 4.96
C SER A 253 -8.49 0.07 5.37
N GLN A 254 -8.32 0.31 6.68
CA GLN A 254 -7.79 1.55 7.22
C GLN A 254 -6.37 1.39 7.76
N ARG A 255 -5.66 2.51 7.82
CA ARG A 255 -4.31 2.56 8.37
C ARG A 255 -4.24 3.62 9.46
N LEU A 256 -3.86 3.17 10.65
CA LEU A 256 -3.57 4.03 11.79
C LEU A 256 -2.06 4.30 11.82
N VAL A 257 -1.68 5.58 11.88
CA VAL A 257 -0.30 6.03 12.03
C VAL A 257 -0.22 6.98 13.21
N TRP A 258 0.81 6.88 14.02
CA TRP A 258 0.95 7.76 15.17
C TRP A 258 2.40 8.13 15.46
N GLN A 259 2.58 9.27 16.11
CA GLN A 259 3.87 9.80 16.54
C GLN A 259 3.75 10.36 17.95
N GLU A 260 4.59 9.88 18.86
CA GLU A 260 4.69 10.42 20.20
C GLU A 260 5.45 11.76 20.20
N THR A 261 4.90 12.73 20.91
CA THR A 261 5.53 14.01 21.22
C THR A 261 5.80 14.07 22.73
N SER A 262 6.43 15.14 23.21
CA SER A 262 6.65 15.32 24.65
C SER A 262 5.38 15.54 25.47
N GLU A 263 4.24 15.87 24.84
CA GLU A 263 3.02 16.28 25.54
C GLU A 263 1.81 15.39 25.22
N HIS A 264 1.80 14.78 24.02
CA HIS A 264 0.68 14.01 23.50
C HIS A 264 1.13 13.03 22.41
N ILE A 265 0.21 12.19 21.95
CA ILE A 265 0.38 11.38 20.75
C ILE A 265 -0.43 12.01 19.62
N ALA A 266 0.27 12.43 18.56
CA ALA A 266 -0.35 12.80 17.29
C ALA A 266 -0.72 11.51 16.55
N THR A 267 -2.01 11.27 16.34
CA THR A 267 -2.56 10.06 15.72
C THR A 267 -3.28 10.43 14.44
N PHE A 268 -3.02 9.69 13.37
CA PHE A 268 -3.57 9.95 12.05
C PHE A 268 -4.35 8.74 11.55
N LEU A 269 -5.59 8.99 11.12
CA LEU A 269 -6.50 7.97 10.64
C LEU A 269 -7.42 8.59 9.58
N GLY A 270 -7.50 7.97 8.39
CA GLY A 270 -8.26 8.51 7.26
C GLY A 270 -7.77 9.88 6.79
N GLY A 271 -6.47 10.17 6.93
CA GLY A 271 -5.86 11.46 6.58
C GLY A 271 -6.14 12.59 7.57
N GLU A 272 -6.75 12.31 8.72
CA GLU A 272 -7.10 13.32 9.74
C GLU A 272 -6.25 13.15 11.01
N LEU A 273 -5.90 14.29 11.64
CA LEU A 273 -5.15 14.34 12.90
C LEU A 273 -6.09 14.25 14.10
N TYR A 274 -5.77 13.36 15.02
CA TYR A 274 -6.36 13.24 16.35
C TYR A 274 -5.26 13.40 17.40
N THR A 275 -5.56 14.09 18.50
CA THR A 275 -4.60 14.28 19.59
C THR A 275 -5.01 13.38 20.75
N LEU A 276 -4.17 12.40 21.09
CA LEU A 276 -4.39 11.46 22.19
C LEU A 276 -3.39 11.72 23.33
N ARG A 277 -3.70 11.17 24.50
CA ARG A 277 -2.79 11.23 25.66
C ARG A 277 -1.66 10.22 25.48
N VAL A 278 -0.51 10.47 26.10
CA VAL A 278 0.64 9.54 26.06
C VAL A 278 0.27 8.16 26.64
N GLU A 279 -0.59 8.12 27.63
CA GLU A 279 -1.09 6.87 28.25
C GLU A 279 -1.97 6.00 27.32
N ASP A 280 -2.42 6.53 26.20
CA ASP A 280 -3.22 5.80 25.20
C ASP A 280 -2.36 5.02 24.18
N GLU A 281 -1.02 5.04 24.30
CA GLU A 281 -0.08 4.34 23.41
C GLU A 281 -0.41 2.86 23.26
N SER A 282 -0.74 2.20 24.38
CA SER A 282 -1.06 0.75 24.37
C SER A 282 -2.30 0.44 23.52
N MET A 283 -3.33 1.29 23.57
CA MET A 283 -4.53 1.16 22.75
C MET A 283 -4.19 1.29 21.25
N LEU A 284 -3.37 2.30 20.90
CA LEU A 284 -2.94 2.51 19.51
C LEU A 284 -2.09 1.34 18.99
N THR A 285 -1.17 0.85 19.82
CA THR A 285 -0.31 -0.29 19.48
C THR A 285 -1.13 -1.55 19.23
N SER A 286 -2.12 -1.86 20.10
CA SER A 286 -3.01 -2.99 19.91
C SER A 286 -3.83 -2.87 18.64
N LEU A 287 -4.43 -1.71 18.34
CA LEU A 287 -5.17 -1.49 17.10
C LEU A 287 -4.26 -1.66 15.86
N CYS A 288 -3.04 -1.13 15.89
CA CYS A 288 -2.08 -1.31 14.79
C CYS A 288 -1.64 -2.76 14.63
N ALA A 289 -1.59 -3.54 15.71
CA ALA A 289 -1.26 -4.96 15.68
C ALA A 289 -2.42 -5.85 15.17
N GLY A 290 -3.60 -5.27 14.92
CA GLY A 290 -4.81 -6.03 14.56
C GLY A 290 -5.45 -6.74 15.76
N GLU A 291 -5.16 -6.26 16.99
CA GLU A 291 -5.79 -6.74 18.19
C GLU A 291 -7.09 -5.97 18.45
N PHE A 292 -8.03 -6.62 19.12
CA PHE A 292 -9.28 -5.97 19.50
C PHE A 292 -9.17 -5.24 20.84
N ILE A 293 -10.00 -4.22 21.01
CA ILE A 293 -10.18 -3.49 22.27
C ILE A 293 -11.52 -3.88 22.87
N ASP A 294 -11.53 -4.34 24.14
CA ASP A 294 -12.75 -4.47 24.96
C ASP A 294 -13.09 -3.10 25.56
N ILE A 295 -14.11 -2.43 25.05
CA ILE A 295 -14.49 -1.08 25.50
C ILE A 295 -14.89 -1.03 26.97
N THR A 296 -15.22 -2.16 27.59
CA THR A 296 -15.56 -2.21 29.03
C THR A 296 -14.34 -2.07 29.93
N THR A 297 -13.14 -2.22 29.38
CA THR A 297 -11.86 -2.09 30.12
C THR A 297 -11.17 -0.74 29.87
N THR A 298 -11.73 0.10 29.00
CA THR A 298 -11.20 1.42 28.65
C THR A 298 -11.81 2.52 29.52
N ASP A 299 -11.12 3.64 29.65
CA ASP A 299 -11.66 4.80 30.37
C ASP A 299 -12.61 5.64 29.49
N GLY A 300 -13.30 6.62 30.13
CA GLY A 300 -14.31 7.42 29.42
C GLY A 300 -13.75 8.22 28.25
N TYR A 301 -12.50 8.68 28.31
CA TYR A 301 -11.86 9.42 27.23
C TYR A 301 -11.56 8.49 26.03
N GLN A 302 -10.99 7.32 26.29
CA GLN A 302 -10.75 6.31 25.26
C GLN A 302 -12.05 5.87 24.58
N ILE A 303 -13.12 5.67 25.37
CA ILE A 303 -14.44 5.33 24.84
C ILE A 303 -14.96 6.41 23.89
N ASP A 304 -14.79 7.69 24.20
CA ASP A 304 -15.26 8.78 23.34
C ASP A 304 -14.49 8.83 22.02
N ILE A 305 -13.18 8.61 22.03
CA ILE A 305 -12.37 8.48 20.81
C ILE A 305 -12.80 7.25 19.99
N LEU A 306 -12.94 6.09 20.62
CA LEU A 306 -13.36 4.87 19.92
C LEU A 306 -14.77 5.01 19.32
N LYS A 307 -15.71 5.69 20.01
CA LYS A 307 -17.03 5.99 19.44
C LYS A 307 -16.95 6.91 18.23
N GLN A 308 -16.09 7.94 18.27
CA GLN A 308 -15.88 8.81 17.14
C GLN A 308 -15.36 8.02 15.93
N TRP A 309 -14.34 7.20 16.12
CA TRP A 309 -13.77 6.37 15.04
C TRP A 309 -14.74 5.31 14.54
N TRP A 310 -15.55 4.73 15.45
CA TRP A 310 -16.64 3.82 15.10
C TRP A 310 -17.68 4.49 14.20
N SER A 311 -18.16 5.67 14.60
CA SER A 311 -19.17 6.42 13.80
C SER A 311 -18.67 6.81 12.41
N LEU A 312 -17.35 6.91 12.22
CA LEU A 312 -16.72 7.20 10.93
C LEU A 312 -16.42 5.92 10.11
N GLY A 313 -16.72 4.73 10.66
CA GLY A 313 -16.45 3.45 10.01
C GLY A 313 -14.98 3.01 10.08
N PHE A 314 -14.14 3.70 10.85
CA PHE A 314 -12.72 3.36 11.01
C PHE A 314 -12.49 2.14 11.91
N LEU A 315 -13.48 1.78 12.70
CA LEU A 315 -13.49 0.57 13.52
C LEU A 315 -14.62 -0.34 13.09
N GLU A 316 -14.45 -1.64 13.33
CA GLU A 316 -15.48 -2.65 13.11
C GLU A 316 -15.63 -3.57 14.32
N GLU A 317 -16.72 -4.34 14.36
CA GLU A 317 -16.96 -5.30 15.42
C GLU A 317 -16.09 -6.53 15.23
N ARG A 318 -15.35 -6.89 16.27
CA ARG A 318 -14.66 -8.18 16.33
C ARG A 318 -15.62 -9.26 16.77
N PHE A 319 -15.96 -10.17 15.89
CA PHE A 319 -16.68 -11.39 16.25
C PHE A 319 -15.71 -12.39 16.88
N LEU A 320 -15.83 -12.58 18.19
CA LEU A 320 -15.11 -13.66 18.87
C LEU A 320 -15.79 -14.97 18.44
N ASN A 321 -15.19 -15.68 17.50
CA ASN A 321 -15.63 -17.03 17.20
C ASN A 321 -15.49 -17.86 18.48
N ASP A 322 -16.60 -18.38 19.01
CA ASP A 322 -16.57 -19.41 20.05
C ASP A 322 -15.84 -20.62 19.47
N THR A 323 -14.53 -20.67 19.71
CA THR A 323 -13.74 -21.87 19.40
C THR A 323 -14.22 -22.98 20.32
N HIS A 324 -15.01 -23.87 19.79
CA HIS A 324 -15.25 -25.19 20.38
C HIS A 324 -14.14 -26.16 20.00
#